data_70bd75ebe5491eb56c25e16e5e083102
#
_entry.id   70bd75ebe5491eb56c25e16e5e083102
#
_cell.length_a   1.000
_cell.length_b   1.000
_cell.length_c   1.000
_cell.angle_alpha   90.00
_cell.angle_beta   90.00
_cell.angle_gamma   90.00
#
_symmetry.space_group_name_H-M   'P 1'
#
loop_
_entity.id
_entity.type
_entity.pdbx_description
1 polymer ?
#
loop_
_entity_poly.entity_id
_entity_poly.type
_entity_poly.pdbx_seq_one_letter_code
_entity_poly.pdbx_strand_id
1 'polypeptide(L)'
;MEAGHKFLLRMGKTRLRPGGIEATNWLLNSVEITPETQILEVACNIGTTTVELVKRFHCHVTAIDLNADVLPKTKENIARNNIEEYVTVEQGDATNLSYPDNSFDVVINEAMLTMLSDQQKEAAVKEYARVLKPGGVLLTHDVLLLKEDDELVHELSRTINVNVKPLTLAGWKNLFESAGFCPETKNGKMTLMNPAGLIADEGADGALRVIRNGLKPENTKMFTSMFTFFNDHADDLNYIAVVSRKPR
;
A
#
# COMPACT_ATOMS: atom_id res chain seq x y z
N MET A 1 1.89 21.75 5.88
CA MET A 1 1.62 21.34 4.46
C MET A 1 0.87 20.02 4.51
N GLU A 2 -0.02 19.75 3.57
CA GLU A 2 -0.78 18.49 3.50
C GLU A 2 0.15 17.33 3.10
N ALA A 3 -0.08 16.11 3.62
CA ALA A 3 0.69 14.93 3.22
C ALA A 3 0.33 14.50 1.78
N GLY A 4 1.32 14.04 1.01
CA GLY A 4 1.19 13.73 -0.43
C GLY A 4 0.07 12.74 -0.75
N HIS A 5 -0.09 11.69 0.03
CA HIS A 5 -1.18 10.72 -0.16
C HIS A 5 -2.57 11.36 0.08
N LYS A 6 -2.73 12.23 1.09
CA LYS A 6 -3.98 12.98 1.33
C LYS A 6 -4.26 13.95 0.18
N PHE A 7 -3.21 14.63 -0.29
CA PHE A 7 -3.30 15.52 -1.44
C PHE A 7 -3.77 14.76 -2.70
N LEU A 8 -3.17 13.63 -3.04
CA LEU A 8 -3.57 12.83 -4.20
C LEU A 8 -5.01 12.30 -4.10
N LEU A 9 -5.43 11.85 -2.91
CA LEU A 9 -6.84 11.50 -2.66
C LEU A 9 -7.78 12.66 -2.96
N ARG A 10 -7.44 13.87 -2.49
CA ARG A 10 -8.22 15.08 -2.75
C ARG A 10 -8.25 15.45 -4.23
N MET A 11 -7.20 15.12 -5.00
CA MET A 11 -7.22 15.26 -6.46
C MET A 11 -8.12 14.24 -7.15
N GLY A 12 -8.54 13.19 -6.46
CA GLY A 12 -9.42 12.14 -6.96
C GLY A 12 -8.71 10.85 -7.34
N LYS A 13 -7.41 10.69 -6.96
CA LYS A 13 -6.71 9.42 -7.10
C LYS A 13 -7.16 8.45 -6.02
N THR A 14 -7.57 7.24 -6.41
CA THR A 14 -8.10 6.23 -5.48
C THR A 14 -7.09 5.14 -5.15
N ARG A 15 -6.11 4.89 -6.03
CA ARG A 15 -5.01 3.94 -5.81
C ARG A 15 -3.71 4.70 -5.54
N LEU A 16 -3.25 4.66 -4.28
CA LEU A 16 -2.06 5.39 -3.83
C LEU A 16 -0.84 4.47 -3.71
N ARG A 17 -0.62 3.63 -4.71
CA ARG A 17 0.39 2.57 -4.70
C ARG A 17 1.49 2.84 -5.73
N PRO A 18 2.77 2.57 -5.40
CA PRO A 18 3.88 2.89 -6.29
C PRO A 18 3.82 2.23 -7.66
N GLY A 19 3.45 0.94 -7.74
CA GLY A 19 3.34 0.16 -8.98
C GLY A 19 1.91 -0.02 -9.50
N GLY A 20 0.94 0.72 -8.92
CA GLY A 20 -0.45 0.72 -9.35
C GLY A 20 -1.13 -0.65 -9.31
N ILE A 21 -2.18 -0.78 -10.12
CA ILE A 21 -3.01 -2.01 -10.18
C ILE A 21 -2.23 -3.25 -10.68
N GLU A 22 -1.21 -3.06 -11.53
CA GLU A 22 -0.43 -4.18 -12.07
C GLU A 22 0.34 -4.91 -10.98
N ALA A 23 1.01 -4.17 -10.08
CA ALA A 23 1.75 -4.75 -8.98
C ALA A 23 0.81 -5.46 -7.98
N THR A 24 -0.35 -4.85 -7.67
CA THR A 24 -1.37 -5.48 -6.82
C THR A 24 -1.91 -6.76 -7.45
N ASN A 25 -2.20 -6.77 -8.75
CA ASN A 25 -2.66 -7.97 -9.45
C ASN A 25 -1.62 -9.10 -9.40
N TRP A 26 -0.32 -8.77 -9.52
CA TRP A 26 0.73 -9.77 -9.38
C TRP A 26 0.73 -10.38 -7.97
N LEU A 27 0.59 -9.57 -6.92
CA LEU A 27 0.48 -10.05 -5.54
C LEU A 27 -0.73 -10.98 -5.36
N LEU A 28 -1.92 -10.53 -5.78
CA LEU A 28 -3.15 -11.29 -5.61
C LEU A 28 -3.18 -12.59 -6.44
N ASN A 29 -2.50 -12.63 -7.58
CA ASN A 29 -2.39 -13.84 -8.40
C ASN A 29 -1.34 -14.84 -7.87
N SER A 30 -0.49 -14.42 -6.91
CA SER A 30 0.56 -15.27 -6.31
C SER A 30 0.06 -16.11 -5.14
N VAL A 31 -1.19 -15.93 -4.73
CA VAL A 31 -1.83 -16.64 -3.61
C VAL A 31 -3.21 -17.13 -4.01
N GLU A 32 -3.57 -18.31 -3.55
CA GLU A 32 -4.94 -18.81 -3.70
C GLU A 32 -5.84 -18.15 -2.66
N ILE A 33 -6.84 -17.40 -3.13
CA ILE A 33 -7.84 -16.73 -2.29
C ILE A 33 -9.20 -17.34 -2.63
N THR A 34 -9.88 -17.87 -1.61
CA THR A 34 -11.22 -18.47 -1.69
C THR A 34 -12.20 -17.66 -0.83
N PRO A 35 -13.51 -17.94 -0.92
CA PRO A 35 -14.49 -17.29 -0.04
C PRO A 35 -14.24 -17.48 1.46
N GLU A 36 -13.59 -18.57 1.85
CA GLU A 36 -13.26 -18.89 3.26
C GLU A 36 -11.99 -18.20 3.75
N THR A 37 -11.21 -17.60 2.85
CA THR A 37 -9.95 -16.94 3.19
C THR A 37 -10.18 -15.75 4.11
N GLN A 38 -9.47 -15.71 5.25
CA GLN A 38 -9.46 -14.60 6.19
C GLN A 38 -8.29 -13.68 5.88
N ILE A 39 -8.57 -12.46 5.45
CA ILE A 39 -7.57 -11.46 5.06
C ILE A 39 -7.52 -10.33 6.09
N LEU A 40 -6.32 -9.93 6.52
CA LEU A 40 -6.07 -8.68 7.21
C LEU A 40 -5.48 -7.67 6.21
N GLU A 41 -6.21 -6.61 5.91
CA GLU A 41 -5.70 -5.45 5.16
C GLU A 41 -5.24 -4.37 6.13
N VAL A 42 -3.95 -4.04 6.11
CA VAL A 42 -3.33 -3.05 7.00
C VAL A 42 -3.09 -1.74 6.25
N ALA A 43 -3.47 -0.63 6.88
CA ALA A 43 -3.51 0.71 6.29
C ALA A 43 -4.49 0.79 5.10
N CYS A 44 -5.71 0.32 5.31
CA CYS A 44 -6.75 0.18 4.28
C CYS A 44 -7.19 1.51 3.66
N ASN A 45 -6.88 2.64 4.28
CA ASN A 45 -7.27 3.98 3.85
C ASN A 45 -8.79 4.03 3.56
N ILE A 46 -9.22 4.38 2.34
CA ILE A 46 -10.63 4.42 1.93
C ILE A 46 -11.19 3.06 1.49
N GLY A 47 -10.44 1.96 1.68
CA GLY A 47 -10.90 0.60 1.38
C GLY A 47 -10.95 0.23 -0.10
N THR A 48 -10.10 0.82 -0.94
CA THR A 48 -10.07 0.50 -2.39
C THR A 48 -9.66 -0.95 -2.64
N THR A 49 -8.62 -1.44 -1.94
CA THR A 49 -8.18 -2.84 -2.03
C THR A 49 -9.18 -3.77 -1.37
N THR A 50 -9.76 -3.37 -0.23
CA THR A 50 -10.85 -4.12 0.45
C THR A 50 -11.98 -4.45 -0.53
N VAL A 51 -12.48 -3.42 -1.24
CA VAL A 51 -13.57 -3.58 -2.22
C VAL A 51 -13.15 -4.52 -3.36
N GLU A 52 -11.92 -4.38 -3.85
CA GLU A 52 -11.39 -5.23 -4.92
C GLU A 52 -11.29 -6.70 -4.48
N LEU A 53 -10.77 -6.97 -3.29
CA LEU A 53 -10.64 -8.31 -2.71
C LEU A 53 -12.00 -9.00 -2.61
N VAL A 54 -12.98 -8.34 -1.99
CA VAL A 54 -14.30 -8.95 -1.81
C VAL A 54 -15.01 -9.14 -3.14
N LYS A 55 -15.00 -8.16 -4.04
CA LYS A 55 -15.65 -8.31 -5.36
C LYS A 55 -15.06 -9.41 -6.23
N ARG A 56 -13.75 -9.64 -6.10
CA ARG A 56 -13.04 -10.63 -6.91
C ARG A 56 -13.11 -12.03 -6.34
N PHE A 57 -13.06 -12.17 -5.01
CA PHE A 57 -12.85 -13.44 -4.35
C PHE A 57 -13.98 -13.84 -3.39
N HIS A 58 -14.89 -12.91 -3.04
CA HIS A 58 -15.94 -13.11 -2.03
C HIS A 58 -15.39 -13.53 -0.65
N CYS A 59 -14.12 -13.18 -0.35
CA CYS A 59 -13.42 -13.51 0.88
C CYS A 59 -13.79 -12.56 2.02
N HIS A 60 -13.42 -12.92 3.25
CA HIS A 60 -13.60 -12.08 4.42
C HIS A 60 -12.39 -11.18 4.64
N VAL A 61 -12.60 -9.87 4.83
CA VAL A 61 -11.55 -8.89 5.03
C VAL A 61 -11.75 -8.15 6.35
N THR A 62 -10.74 -8.20 7.21
CA THR A 62 -10.58 -7.24 8.32
C THR A 62 -9.69 -6.12 7.83
N ALA A 63 -10.27 -4.93 7.66
CA ALA A 63 -9.61 -3.74 7.14
C ALA A 63 -9.28 -2.78 8.28
N ILE A 64 -8.00 -2.50 8.52
CA ILE A 64 -7.56 -1.61 9.60
C ILE A 64 -6.78 -0.42 9.08
N ASP A 65 -6.92 0.70 9.78
CA ASP A 65 -6.08 1.88 9.59
C ASP A 65 -5.78 2.52 10.96
N LEU A 66 -4.57 3.05 11.11
CA LEU A 66 -4.17 3.79 12.32
C LEU A 66 -4.95 5.11 12.44
N ASN A 67 -5.25 5.75 11.31
CA ASN A 67 -5.97 7.01 11.24
C ASN A 67 -7.49 6.78 11.29
N ALA A 68 -8.07 6.98 12.46
CA ALA A 68 -9.52 6.86 12.66
C ALA A 68 -10.37 7.75 11.72
N ASP A 69 -9.82 8.88 11.23
CA ASP A 69 -10.55 9.82 10.37
C ASP A 69 -10.87 9.27 8.98
N VAL A 70 -10.15 8.23 8.52
CA VAL A 70 -10.42 7.61 7.21
C VAL A 70 -11.52 6.55 7.28
N LEU A 71 -11.71 5.91 8.43
CA LEU A 71 -12.62 4.77 8.61
C LEU A 71 -14.10 5.05 8.24
N PRO A 72 -14.66 6.24 8.49
CA PRO A 72 -16.02 6.56 8.00
C PRO A 72 -16.12 6.48 6.47
N LYS A 73 -15.10 6.97 5.74
CA LYS A 73 -15.06 6.90 4.27
C LYS A 73 -14.87 5.47 3.78
N THR A 74 -14.09 4.67 4.49
CA THR A 74 -13.92 3.23 4.22
C THR A 74 -15.27 2.53 4.34
N LYS A 75 -15.99 2.72 5.45
CA LYS A 75 -17.33 2.15 5.66
C LYS A 75 -18.35 2.62 4.61
N GLU A 76 -18.32 3.90 4.23
CA GLU A 76 -19.17 4.42 3.15
C GLU A 76 -18.85 3.75 1.80
N ASN A 77 -17.58 3.54 1.48
CA ASN A 77 -17.17 2.86 0.26
C ASN A 77 -17.62 1.39 0.23
N ILE A 78 -17.52 0.70 1.37
CA ILE A 78 -17.98 -0.69 1.53
C ILE A 78 -19.50 -0.76 1.34
N ALA A 79 -20.27 0.10 1.99
CA ALA A 79 -21.73 0.16 1.85
C ALA A 79 -22.17 0.47 0.42
N ARG A 80 -21.52 1.42 -0.27
CA ARG A 80 -21.79 1.73 -1.69
C ARG A 80 -21.58 0.53 -2.62
N ASN A 81 -20.75 -0.44 -2.21
CA ASN A 81 -20.46 -1.63 -2.98
C ASN A 81 -21.26 -2.86 -2.53
N ASN A 82 -22.13 -2.74 -1.50
CA ASN A 82 -22.98 -3.78 -0.93
C ASN A 82 -22.16 -5.03 -0.51
N ILE A 83 -21.08 -4.81 0.25
CA ILE A 83 -20.16 -5.86 0.71
C ILE A 83 -19.95 -5.86 2.23
N GLU A 84 -20.85 -5.24 2.99
CA GLU A 84 -20.74 -5.08 4.46
C GLU A 84 -20.66 -6.43 5.19
N GLU A 85 -21.30 -7.45 4.66
CA GLU A 85 -21.29 -8.79 5.26
C GLU A 85 -19.93 -9.49 5.22
N TYR A 86 -19.02 -9.04 4.32
CA TYR A 86 -17.69 -9.62 4.14
C TYR A 86 -16.60 -8.82 4.86
N VAL A 87 -16.91 -7.62 5.39
CA VAL A 87 -15.87 -6.68 5.82
C VAL A 87 -16.07 -6.19 7.23
N THR A 88 -15.06 -6.36 8.07
CA THR A 88 -14.92 -5.67 9.35
C THR A 88 -13.98 -4.48 9.18
N VAL A 89 -14.39 -3.27 9.60
CA VAL A 89 -13.57 -2.05 9.54
C VAL A 89 -13.34 -1.53 10.94
N GLU A 90 -12.08 -1.42 11.36
CA GLU A 90 -11.71 -0.97 12.70
C GLU A 90 -10.39 -0.20 12.73
N GLN A 91 -10.14 0.53 13.79
CA GLN A 91 -8.86 1.18 14.01
C GLN A 91 -7.85 0.15 14.50
N GLY A 92 -6.63 0.18 13.93
CA GLY A 92 -5.55 -0.72 14.35
C GLY A 92 -4.17 -0.15 14.08
N ASP A 93 -3.23 -0.55 14.92
CA ASP A 93 -1.80 -0.24 14.78
C ASP A 93 -1.06 -1.48 14.27
N ALA A 94 -0.39 -1.34 13.11
CA ALA A 94 0.39 -2.40 12.49
C ALA A 94 1.49 -2.96 13.40
N THR A 95 2.00 -2.15 14.33
CA THR A 95 3.08 -2.51 15.26
C THR A 95 2.60 -3.22 16.51
N ASN A 96 1.28 -3.27 16.74
CA ASN A 96 0.65 -3.89 17.91
C ASN A 96 -0.79 -4.33 17.56
N LEU A 97 -0.90 -5.45 16.84
CA LEU A 97 -2.18 -5.98 16.38
C LEU A 97 -2.95 -6.67 17.51
N SER A 98 -4.24 -6.32 17.67
CA SER A 98 -5.11 -6.86 18.71
C SER A 98 -5.68 -8.27 18.41
N TYR A 99 -5.17 -8.95 17.39
CA TYR A 99 -5.63 -10.27 16.98
C TYR A 99 -4.83 -11.39 17.62
N PRO A 100 -5.43 -12.56 17.88
CA PRO A 100 -4.72 -13.76 18.31
C PRO A 100 -3.68 -14.22 17.28
N ASP A 101 -2.73 -15.03 17.72
CA ASP A 101 -1.79 -15.73 16.85
C ASP A 101 -2.56 -16.61 15.85
N ASN A 102 -2.05 -16.71 14.62
CA ASN A 102 -2.59 -17.61 13.59
C ASN A 102 -4.07 -17.35 13.23
N SER A 103 -4.49 -16.11 13.17
CA SER A 103 -5.87 -15.68 12.86
C SER A 103 -6.16 -15.56 11.36
N PHE A 104 -5.14 -15.21 10.55
CA PHE A 104 -5.33 -14.84 9.15
C PHE A 104 -4.58 -15.78 8.20
N ASP A 105 -5.16 -16.01 7.04
CA ASP A 105 -4.55 -16.75 5.93
C ASP A 105 -3.62 -15.84 5.11
N VAL A 106 -4.04 -14.58 4.96
CA VAL A 106 -3.32 -13.55 4.20
C VAL A 106 -3.28 -12.25 4.99
N VAL A 107 -2.12 -11.60 5.02
CA VAL A 107 -1.98 -10.19 5.41
C VAL A 107 -1.57 -9.40 4.18
N ILE A 108 -2.21 -8.27 3.91
CA ILE A 108 -1.83 -7.37 2.82
C ILE A 108 -1.57 -5.97 3.35
N ASN A 109 -0.49 -5.35 2.91
CA ASN A 109 -0.19 -3.93 3.15
C ASN A 109 0.36 -3.28 1.89
N GLU A 110 -0.09 -2.07 1.60
CA GLU A 110 0.31 -1.35 0.40
C GLU A 110 0.68 0.10 0.74
N ALA A 111 1.90 0.51 0.34
CA ALA A 111 2.45 1.87 0.46
C ALA A 111 2.43 2.42 1.90
N MET A 112 2.74 1.57 2.91
CA MET A 112 2.71 2.00 4.30
C MET A 112 4.01 1.72 5.07
N LEU A 113 4.72 0.60 4.81
CA LEU A 113 5.94 0.28 5.55
C LEU A 113 7.04 1.32 5.33
N THR A 114 7.16 1.88 4.13
CA THR A 114 8.07 3.00 3.84
C THR A 114 7.85 4.22 4.75
N MET A 115 6.64 4.42 5.30
CA MET A 115 6.32 5.52 6.21
C MET A 115 6.73 5.25 7.68
N LEU A 116 7.17 4.05 7.99
CA LEU A 116 7.58 3.63 9.32
C LEU A 116 9.10 3.77 9.51
N SER A 117 9.55 4.02 10.74
CA SER A 117 10.96 3.85 11.11
C SER A 117 11.37 2.38 11.01
N ASP A 118 12.68 2.09 10.98
CA ASP A 118 13.14 0.71 10.86
C ASP A 118 12.64 -0.18 12.01
N GLN A 119 12.67 0.34 13.25
CA GLN A 119 12.14 -0.37 14.40
C GLN A 119 10.64 -0.65 14.28
N GLN A 120 9.87 0.30 13.75
CA GLN A 120 8.44 0.12 13.52
C GLN A 120 8.16 -0.87 12.38
N LYS A 121 8.98 -0.87 11.30
CA LYS A 121 8.89 -1.89 10.23
C LYS A 121 9.11 -3.29 10.80
N GLU A 122 10.17 -3.47 11.59
CA GLU A 122 10.46 -4.75 12.24
C GLU A 122 9.32 -5.20 13.17
N ALA A 123 8.77 -4.29 13.97
CA ALA A 123 7.64 -4.58 14.84
C ALA A 123 6.41 -4.99 14.04
N ALA A 124 6.06 -4.24 12.99
CA ALA A 124 4.92 -4.54 12.14
C ALA A 124 5.06 -5.91 11.45
N VAL A 125 6.24 -6.19 10.86
CA VAL A 125 6.45 -7.47 10.15
C VAL A 125 6.47 -8.66 11.13
N LYS A 126 6.94 -8.48 12.38
CA LYS A 126 6.81 -9.50 13.44
C LYS A 126 5.35 -9.75 13.83
N GLU A 127 4.54 -8.69 13.94
CA GLU A 127 3.10 -8.82 14.20
C GLU A 127 2.39 -9.53 13.02
N TYR A 128 2.74 -9.22 11.77
CA TYR A 128 2.21 -9.94 10.60
C TYR A 128 2.58 -11.43 10.64
N ALA A 129 3.83 -11.74 11.00
CA ALA A 129 4.26 -13.13 11.17
C ALA A 129 3.50 -13.84 12.29
N ARG A 130 3.19 -13.15 13.40
CA ARG A 130 2.45 -13.70 14.53
C ARG A 130 1.00 -14.03 14.17
N VAL A 131 0.30 -13.07 13.55
CA VAL A 131 -1.14 -13.22 13.24
C VAL A 131 -1.42 -14.10 12.03
N LEU A 132 -0.44 -14.32 11.16
CA LEU A 132 -0.56 -15.26 10.04
C LEU A 132 -0.54 -16.71 10.53
N LYS A 133 -1.42 -17.52 9.97
CA LYS A 133 -1.41 -18.98 10.15
C LYS A 133 -0.11 -19.60 9.61
N PRO A 134 0.32 -20.79 10.10
CA PRO A 134 1.39 -21.55 9.44
C PRO A 134 1.05 -21.78 7.95
N GLY A 135 1.99 -21.47 7.05
CA GLY A 135 1.77 -21.48 5.62
C GLY A 135 1.02 -20.27 5.05
N GLY A 136 0.63 -19.32 5.90
CA GLY A 136 -0.01 -18.07 5.49
C GLY A 136 0.94 -17.14 4.73
N VAL A 137 0.40 -16.12 4.09
CA VAL A 137 1.13 -15.26 3.15
C VAL A 137 0.99 -13.79 3.51
N LEU A 138 2.12 -13.08 3.59
CA LEU A 138 2.17 -11.63 3.64
C LEU A 138 2.40 -11.08 2.24
N LEU A 139 1.52 -10.20 1.79
CA LEU A 139 1.60 -9.47 0.53
C LEU A 139 1.96 -8.01 0.82
N THR A 140 3.09 -7.56 0.30
CA THR A 140 3.56 -6.18 0.49
C THR A 140 3.78 -5.51 -0.85
N HIS A 141 3.29 -4.28 -1.00
CA HIS A 141 3.53 -3.41 -2.14
C HIS A 141 4.03 -2.06 -1.64
N ASP A 142 5.27 -1.70 -1.95
CA ASP A 142 5.87 -0.48 -1.41
C ASP A 142 6.92 0.15 -2.35
N VAL A 143 7.63 1.18 -1.88
CA VAL A 143 8.70 1.87 -2.61
C VAL A 143 10.02 1.14 -2.46
N LEU A 144 10.75 1.01 -3.57
CA LEU A 144 12.08 0.44 -3.65
C LEU A 144 13.10 1.52 -3.99
N LEU A 145 14.16 1.63 -3.19
CA LEU A 145 15.39 2.31 -3.59
C LEU A 145 16.24 1.38 -4.44
N LEU A 146 16.70 1.83 -5.60
CA LEU A 146 17.63 1.03 -6.43
C LEU A 146 19.05 1.01 -5.85
N LYS A 147 19.43 2.06 -5.11
CA LYS A 147 20.68 2.16 -4.34
C LYS A 147 20.45 3.00 -3.09
N GLU A 148 21.27 2.84 -2.08
CA GLU A 148 21.27 3.70 -0.89
C GLU A 148 21.57 5.15 -1.30
N ASP A 149 20.68 6.08 -0.92
CA ASP A 149 20.80 7.50 -1.23
C ASP A 149 19.98 8.30 -0.22
N ASP A 150 20.64 8.78 0.83
CA ASP A 150 20.00 9.55 1.90
C ASP A 150 19.50 10.91 1.41
N GLU A 151 20.17 11.54 0.43
CA GLU A 151 19.73 12.82 -0.12
C GLU A 151 18.42 12.68 -0.89
N LEU A 152 18.31 11.64 -1.72
CA LEU A 152 17.08 11.28 -2.42
C LEU A 152 15.92 10.98 -1.45
N VAL A 153 16.18 10.24 -0.36
CA VAL A 153 15.18 9.95 0.68
C VAL A 153 14.72 11.23 1.38
N HIS A 154 15.62 12.15 1.68
CA HIS A 154 15.28 13.46 2.24
C HIS A 154 14.46 14.31 1.27
N GLU A 155 14.81 14.28 -0.02
CA GLU A 155 14.07 15.01 -1.06
C GLU A 155 12.66 14.42 -1.26
N LEU A 156 12.53 13.09 -1.31
CA LEU A 156 11.24 12.40 -1.36
C LEU A 156 10.38 12.82 -0.17
N SER A 157 10.93 12.74 1.06
CA SER A 157 10.20 13.10 2.28
C SER A 157 9.68 14.54 2.24
N ARG A 158 10.48 15.48 1.75
CA ARG A 158 10.08 16.90 1.59
C ARG A 158 9.01 17.06 0.51
N THR A 159 9.19 16.38 -0.62
CA THR A 159 8.28 16.48 -1.77
C THR A 159 6.88 15.99 -1.44
N ILE A 160 6.77 14.86 -0.73
CA ILE A 160 5.46 14.31 -0.33
C ILE A 160 5.01 14.77 1.05
N ASN A 161 5.81 15.57 1.75
CA ASN A 161 5.55 16.06 3.12
C ASN A 161 5.17 14.94 4.10
N VAL A 162 5.92 13.84 4.05
CA VAL A 162 5.83 12.69 4.97
C VAL A 162 7.24 12.15 5.18
N ASN A 163 7.61 11.89 6.42
CA ASN A 163 8.87 11.19 6.68
C ASN A 163 8.76 9.78 6.13
N VAL A 164 9.68 9.41 5.24
CA VAL A 164 9.74 8.10 4.62
C VAL A 164 11.13 7.51 4.71
N LYS A 165 11.18 6.19 4.77
CA LYS A 165 12.42 5.43 4.77
C LYS A 165 12.26 4.18 3.90
N PRO A 166 12.24 4.33 2.57
CA PRO A 166 12.22 3.20 1.64
C PRO A 166 13.51 2.39 1.80
N LEU A 167 13.44 1.11 1.49
CA LEU A 167 14.59 0.21 1.57
C LEU A 167 15.06 -0.19 0.17
N THR A 168 16.33 -0.60 0.07
CA THR A 168 16.85 -1.30 -1.10
C THR A 168 16.30 -2.73 -1.18
N LEU A 169 16.51 -3.41 -2.30
CA LEU A 169 16.08 -4.80 -2.46
C LEU A 169 16.64 -5.72 -1.37
N ALA A 170 17.91 -5.52 -1.01
CA ALA A 170 18.54 -6.27 0.08
C ALA A 170 17.88 -5.94 1.42
N GLY A 171 17.61 -4.65 1.68
CA GLY A 171 16.94 -4.20 2.91
C GLY A 171 15.55 -4.81 3.06
N TRP A 172 14.72 -4.79 1.99
CA TRP A 172 13.40 -5.42 1.99
C TRP A 172 13.47 -6.92 2.26
N LYS A 173 14.37 -7.66 1.58
CA LYS A 173 14.55 -9.09 1.83
C LYS A 173 14.95 -9.38 3.27
N ASN A 174 15.96 -8.68 3.76
CA ASN A 174 16.43 -8.84 5.14
C ASN A 174 15.34 -8.58 6.17
N LEU A 175 14.48 -7.56 5.95
CA LEU A 175 13.35 -7.25 6.82
C LEU A 175 12.39 -8.45 6.96
N PHE A 176 12.01 -9.08 5.85
CA PHE A 176 11.08 -10.21 5.88
C PHE A 176 11.75 -11.51 6.36
N GLU A 177 12.97 -11.78 5.92
CA GLU A 177 13.75 -12.95 6.33
C GLU A 177 14.04 -12.95 7.84
N SER A 178 14.32 -11.78 8.43
CA SER A 178 14.55 -11.65 9.88
C SER A 178 13.32 -11.98 10.73
N ALA A 179 12.12 -11.87 10.16
CA ALA A 179 10.87 -12.27 10.77
C ALA A 179 10.45 -13.72 10.44
N GLY A 180 11.32 -14.49 9.78
CA GLY A 180 11.11 -15.90 9.46
C GLY A 180 10.33 -16.16 8.17
N PHE A 181 10.15 -15.17 7.31
CA PHE A 181 9.51 -15.33 6.01
C PHE A 181 10.48 -15.76 4.91
N CYS A 182 9.93 -16.36 3.83
CA CYS A 182 10.62 -16.62 2.58
C CYS A 182 10.08 -15.64 1.51
N PRO A 183 10.75 -14.49 1.24
CA PRO A 183 10.26 -13.48 0.33
C PRO A 183 10.56 -13.80 -1.14
N GLU A 184 9.55 -13.70 -1.99
CA GLU A 184 9.64 -13.62 -3.45
C GLU A 184 9.34 -12.19 -3.88
N THR A 185 10.17 -11.59 -4.76
CA THR A 185 10.08 -10.18 -5.08
C THR A 185 9.88 -9.94 -6.57
N LYS A 186 9.02 -8.98 -6.92
CA LYS A 186 8.92 -8.34 -8.22
C LYS A 186 9.12 -6.84 -8.05
N ASN A 187 9.80 -6.19 -8.97
CA ASN A 187 9.93 -4.73 -8.97
C ASN A 187 9.81 -4.17 -10.39
N GLY A 188 9.61 -2.88 -10.48
CA GLY A 188 9.51 -2.17 -11.73
C GLY A 188 9.35 -0.67 -11.52
N LYS A 189 9.27 0.10 -12.61
CA LYS A 189 9.15 1.56 -12.53
C LYS A 189 7.87 1.99 -11.82
N MET A 190 7.96 3.03 -11.03
CA MET A 190 6.79 3.60 -10.35
C MET A 190 5.81 4.19 -11.36
N THR A 191 4.51 3.96 -11.10
CA THR A 191 3.42 4.44 -11.97
C THR A 191 2.58 5.54 -11.32
N LEU A 192 2.84 5.85 -10.05
CA LEU A 192 2.01 6.70 -9.19
C LEU A 192 1.67 8.07 -9.80
N MET A 193 2.63 8.74 -10.42
CA MET A 193 2.48 10.04 -11.08
C MET A 193 2.76 9.98 -12.59
N ASN A 194 2.89 8.79 -13.15
CA ASN A 194 3.06 8.58 -14.58
C ASN A 194 1.69 8.66 -15.30
N PRO A 195 1.53 9.36 -16.43
CA PRO A 195 0.24 9.46 -17.11
C PRO A 195 -0.38 8.12 -17.51
N ALA A 196 0.43 7.17 -18.00
CA ALA A 196 -0.06 5.84 -18.35
C ALA A 196 -0.52 5.06 -17.11
N GLY A 197 0.22 5.18 -15.99
CA GLY A 197 -0.15 4.61 -14.69
C GLY A 197 -1.44 5.20 -14.13
N LEU A 198 -1.63 6.52 -14.26
CA LEU A 198 -2.88 7.17 -13.86
C LEU A 198 -4.08 6.63 -14.65
N ILE A 199 -3.92 6.40 -15.96
CA ILE A 199 -4.99 5.84 -16.80
C ILE A 199 -5.25 4.37 -16.40
N ALA A 200 -4.23 3.59 -16.14
CA ALA A 200 -4.37 2.19 -15.72
C ALA A 200 -5.09 2.05 -14.36
N ASP A 201 -4.76 2.95 -13.42
CA ASP A 201 -5.30 2.93 -12.05
C ASP A 201 -6.74 3.48 -11.96
N GLU A 202 -7.02 4.59 -12.65
CA GLU A 202 -8.21 5.41 -12.46
C GLU A 202 -9.16 5.42 -13.66
N GLY A 203 -8.75 4.80 -14.78
CA GLY A 203 -9.40 4.96 -16.07
C GLY A 203 -9.14 6.35 -16.68
N ALA A 204 -9.52 6.55 -17.96
CA ALA A 204 -9.25 7.81 -18.67
C ALA A 204 -9.93 9.02 -17.99
N ASP A 205 -11.19 8.91 -17.59
CA ASP A 205 -11.94 10.00 -16.94
C ASP A 205 -11.38 10.30 -15.52
N GLY A 206 -10.98 9.27 -14.79
CA GLY A 206 -10.35 9.42 -13.49
C GLY A 206 -9.00 10.11 -13.58
N ALA A 207 -8.15 9.70 -14.53
CA ALA A 207 -6.86 10.32 -14.80
C ALA A 207 -7.00 11.81 -15.18
N LEU A 208 -7.94 12.13 -16.08
CA LEU A 208 -8.25 13.52 -16.45
C LEU A 208 -8.74 14.34 -15.25
N ARG A 209 -9.57 13.76 -14.39
CA ARG A 209 -10.03 14.42 -13.16
C ARG A 209 -8.85 14.75 -12.23
N VAL A 210 -7.94 13.79 -11.99
CA VAL A 210 -6.74 14.00 -11.15
C VAL A 210 -5.87 15.13 -11.71
N ILE A 211 -5.57 15.09 -13.02
CA ILE A 211 -4.74 16.11 -13.69
C ILE A 211 -5.42 17.48 -13.60
N ARG A 212 -6.71 17.58 -13.97
CA ARG A 212 -7.44 18.85 -13.91
C ARG A 212 -7.50 19.44 -12.53
N ASN A 213 -7.69 18.61 -11.49
CA ASN A 213 -7.70 19.07 -10.11
C ASN A 213 -6.29 19.48 -9.64
N GLY A 214 -5.26 18.73 -10.04
CA GLY A 214 -3.87 19.05 -9.73
C GLY A 214 -3.39 20.37 -10.34
N LEU A 215 -3.86 20.70 -11.55
CA LEU A 215 -3.48 21.94 -12.26
C LEU A 215 -4.25 23.19 -11.81
N LYS A 216 -5.20 23.09 -10.88
CA LYS A 216 -5.84 24.27 -10.29
C LYS A 216 -4.81 25.12 -9.54
N PRO A 217 -4.93 26.47 -9.55
CA PRO A 217 -3.94 27.38 -8.94
C PRO A 217 -3.53 27.00 -7.52
N GLU A 218 -4.51 26.61 -6.68
CA GLU A 218 -4.28 26.21 -5.27
C GLU A 218 -3.53 24.89 -5.09
N ASN A 219 -3.48 24.06 -6.13
CA ASN A 219 -2.89 22.70 -6.10
C ASN A 219 -1.60 22.60 -6.92
N THR A 220 -1.44 23.45 -7.94
CA THR A 220 -0.40 23.33 -8.98
C THR A 220 1.00 23.17 -8.39
N LYS A 221 1.34 23.95 -7.37
CA LYS A 221 2.68 23.92 -6.76
C LYS A 221 3.04 22.51 -6.25
N MET A 222 2.16 21.89 -5.49
CA MET A 222 2.42 20.55 -4.93
C MET A 222 2.31 19.47 -6.01
N PHE A 223 1.32 19.58 -6.90
CA PHE A 223 1.13 18.64 -7.98
C PHE A 223 2.33 18.58 -8.92
N THR A 224 2.83 19.74 -9.39
CA THR A 224 4.00 19.81 -10.28
C THR A 224 5.27 19.38 -9.56
N SER A 225 5.48 19.76 -8.29
CA SER A 225 6.62 19.29 -7.51
C SER A 225 6.67 17.77 -7.42
N MET A 226 5.55 17.12 -7.08
CA MET A 226 5.48 15.65 -7.03
C MET A 226 5.66 15.03 -8.42
N PHE A 227 5.01 15.59 -9.44
CA PHE A 227 5.12 15.08 -10.80
C PHE A 227 6.57 15.14 -11.31
N THR A 228 7.24 16.28 -11.16
CA THR A 228 8.64 16.47 -11.55
C THR A 228 9.54 15.51 -10.79
N PHE A 229 9.44 15.47 -9.45
CA PHE A 229 10.26 14.59 -8.63
C PHE A 229 10.18 13.12 -9.06
N PHE A 230 8.97 12.56 -9.20
CA PHE A 230 8.81 11.15 -9.55
C PHE A 230 9.24 10.83 -10.99
N ASN A 231 9.22 11.79 -11.91
CA ASN A 231 9.71 11.59 -13.27
C ASN A 231 11.24 11.75 -13.34
N ASP A 232 11.83 12.72 -12.64
CA ASP A 232 13.27 12.94 -12.63
C ASP A 232 14.02 11.79 -11.95
N HIS A 233 13.42 11.17 -10.93
CA HIS A 233 13.99 10.02 -10.20
C HIS A 233 13.40 8.66 -10.62
N ALA A 234 12.86 8.57 -11.83
CA ALA A 234 12.29 7.31 -12.34
C ALA A 234 13.33 6.18 -12.55
N ASP A 235 14.61 6.52 -12.53
CA ASP A 235 15.73 5.55 -12.61
C ASP A 235 16.39 5.27 -11.25
N ASP A 236 15.95 5.92 -10.17
CA ASP A 236 16.46 5.75 -8.81
C ASP A 236 15.43 5.10 -7.88
N LEU A 237 14.12 5.30 -8.16
CA LEU A 237 12.99 4.80 -7.39
C LEU A 237 12.13 3.85 -8.22
N ASN A 238 11.91 2.65 -7.71
CA ASN A 238 10.98 1.68 -8.27
C ASN A 238 9.85 1.38 -7.27
N TYR A 239 8.86 0.59 -7.70
CA TYR A 239 8.02 -0.15 -6.77
C TYR A 239 8.65 -1.51 -6.46
N ILE A 240 8.31 -2.06 -5.30
CA ILE A 240 8.53 -3.45 -4.96
C ILE A 240 7.19 -4.10 -4.59
N ALA A 241 6.97 -5.30 -5.10
CA ALA A 241 5.91 -6.20 -4.68
C ALA A 241 6.57 -7.46 -4.10
N VAL A 242 6.18 -7.84 -2.88
CA VAL A 242 6.80 -8.96 -2.14
C VAL A 242 5.73 -9.93 -1.70
N VAL A 243 5.90 -11.19 -2.05
CA VAL A 243 5.14 -12.32 -1.54
C VAL A 243 5.99 -13.04 -0.51
N SER A 244 5.68 -12.87 0.76
CA SER A 244 6.43 -13.44 1.89
C SER A 244 5.64 -14.60 2.50
N ARG A 245 6.13 -15.83 2.35
CA ARG A 245 5.45 -17.03 2.86
C ARG A 245 5.96 -17.36 4.26
N LYS A 246 5.01 -17.55 5.21
CA LYS A 246 5.33 -18.09 6.53
C LYS A 246 5.54 -19.60 6.41
N PRO A 247 6.64 -20.18 6.91
CA PRO A 247 6.84 -21.63 6.94
C PRO A 247 5.68 -22.35 7.64
N ARG A 248 5.47 -23.62 7.27
CA ARG A 248 4.48 -24.52 7.91
C ARG A 248 4.97 -25.03 9.23
#